data_27a20a9034b05c9c6cc585e51c0b5c68
#
_entry.id   27a20a9034b05c9c6cc585e51c0b5c68
#
_cell.length_a   1.000
_cell.length_b   1.000
_cell.length_c   1.000
_cell.angle_alpha   90.00
_cell.angle_beta   90.00
_cell.angle_gamma   90.00
#
_symmetry.space_group_name_H-M   'P 1'
#
loop_
_entity.id
_entity.type
_entity.pdbx_description
1 polymer ?
#
loop_
_entity_poly.entity_id
_entity_poly.type
_entity_poly.pdbx_seq_one_letter_code
_entity_poly.pdbx_strand_id
1 'polypeptide(L)'
;MYVINYNQKIKEMKRNLLVVTCLIFAFVIQAQTTEVKKNDIKLNFSGYLKNDYFWDTRQTVSAREGHFLLFPAPVDNDPDGKDINATPNFNFLSIQSRVRVDITGARALNADISGKLEADFFGQLNPNINLLRLRLAYINMNWGKTELRFGQDWIPMFITDCFPGTVSFNTGAPIQPFGRNPQIKVTQKFGKFKLIGILSSQRDYASRGDAGATGTYLRNSGAPEFTLQLHYKSVNKDAGTEFVTGIGASYKTIKPQIETGTGYKADATVGGMNGIAFLKYQANKFTVKIEGIYGENIADVLSIGGFLVSDSTNMIKGFVEYSPIKT
;
A
#
# COMPACT_ATOMS: atom_id res chain seq x y z
N MET A 1 34.26 -24.95 -12.96
CA MET A 1 33.97 -25.54 -11.63
C MET A 1 33.07 -24.64 -10.75
N TYR A 2 33.02 -23.33 -10.95
CA TYR A 2 32.16 -22.40 -10.15
C TYR A 2 30.67 -22.36 -10.56
N VAL A 3 30.31 -22.66 -11.79
CA VAL A 3 28.92 -22.60 -12.32
C VAL A 3 28.03 -23.74 -11.79
N ILE A 4 28.62 -24.90 -11.48
CA ILE A 4 27.88 -26.07 -10.94
C ILE A 4 27.39 -25.79 -9.51
N ASN A 5 28.16 -25.04 -8.74
CA ASN A 5 27.87 -24.76 -7.34
C ASN A 5 26.71 -23.73 -7.16
N TYR A 6 26.52 -22.82 -8.13
CA TYR A 6 25.47 -21.81 -8.09
C TYR A 6 24.06 -22.40 -8.35
N ASN A 7 23.95 -23.25 -9.35
CA ASN A 7 22.70 -23.94 -9.68
C ASN A 7 22.27 -24.94 -8.58
N GLN A 8 23.22 -25.54 -7.90
CA GLN A 8 22.96 -26.43 -6.76
C GLN A 8 22.44 -25.63 -5.55
N LYS A 9 23.02 -24.47 -5.26
CA LYS A 9 22.58 -23.58 -4.19
C LYS A 9 21.16 -23.02 -4.44
N ILE A 10 20.83 -22.68 -5.68
CA ILE A 10 19.46 -22.23 -6.06
C ILE A 10 18.45 -23.38 -5.92
N LYS A 11 18.81 -24.61 -6.30
CA LYS A 11 17.97 -25.80 -6.09
C LYS A 11 17.72 -26.09 -4.62
N GLU A 12 18.73 -25.96 -3.78
CA GLU A 12 18.59 -26.15 -2.33
C GLU A 12 17.75 -25.05 -1.69
N MET A 13 17.92 -23.80 -2.09
CA MET A 13 17.13 -22.68 -1.61
C MET A 13 15.66 -22.80 -2.01
N LYS A 14 15.37 -23.22 -3.25
CA LYS A 14 14.01 -23.52 -3.71
C LYS A 14 13.39 -24.70 -2.96
N ARG A 15 14.16 -25.76 -2.69
CA ARG A 15 13.72 -26.93 -1.90
C ARG A 15 13.42 -26.54 -0.46
N ASN A 16 14.26 -25.74 0.17
CA ASN A 16 14.06 -25.27 1.54
C ASN A 16 12.88 -24.29 1.66
N LEU A 17 12.69 -23.43 0.67
CA LEU A 17 11.51 -22.56 0.60
C LEU A 17 10.22 -23.38 0.41
N LEU A 18 10.26 -24.42 -0.43
CA LEU A 18 9.12 -25.33 -0.62
C LEU A 18 8.80 -26.11 0.67
N VAL A 19 9.81 -26.57 1.39
CA VAL A 19 9.65 -27.29 2.67
C VAL A 19 9.09 -26.37 3.74
N VAL A 20 9.54 -25.12 3.84
CA VAL A 20 8.99 -24.13 4.76
C VAL A 20 7.55 -23.79 4.39
N THR A 21 7.24 -23.65 3.10
CA THR A 21 5.87 -23.43 2.61
C THR A 21 4.98 -24.65 2.88
N CYS A 22 5.47 -25.87 2.66
CA CYS A 22 4.75 -27.10 2.98
C CYS A 22 4.56 -27.29 4.49
N LEU A 23 5.52 -26.92 5.33
CA LEU A 23 5.38 -26.95 6.79
C LEU A 23 4.34 -25.94 7.28
N ILE A 24 4.29 -24.74 6.70
CA ILE A 24 3.23 -23.76 6.98
C ILE A 24 1.87 -24.31 6.54
N PHE A 25 1.77 -24.99 5.38
CA PHE A 25 0.56 -25.65 4.91
C PHE A 25 0.21 -26.90 5.72
N ALA A 26 1.16 -27.70 6.20
CA ALA A 26 0.89 -28.87 7.01
C ALA A 26 0.30 -28.52 8.38
N PHE A 27 0.63 -27.37 8.95
CA PHE A 27 -0.05 -26.86 10.15
C PHE A 27 -1.50 -26.42 9.87
N VAL A 28 -1.86 -26.16 8.62
CA VAL A 28 -3.22 -25.77 8.21
C VAL A 28 -4.11 -27.00 7.92
N ILE A 29 -3.53 -28.17 7.61
CA ILE A 29 -4.31 -29.36 7.17
C ILE A 29 -4.72 -30.29 8.34
N GLN A 30 -4.44 -29.99 9.58
CA GLN A 30 -5.21 -30.57 10.69
C GLN A 30 -6.58 -29.88 10.85
N ALA A 31 -7.23 -29.57 9.74
CA ALA A 31 -8.64 -29.21 9.73
C ALA A 31 -9.47 -30.48 9.92
N GLN A 32 -9.65 -30.89 11.17
CA GLN A 32 -10.84 -31.67 11.53
C GLN A 32 -12.04 -30.90 10.99
N THR A 33 -12.95 -31.58 10.35
CA THR A 33 -14.27 -31.09 9.96
C THR A 33 -15.00 -30.57 11.20
N THR A 34 -14.68 -29.34 11.57
CA THR A 34 -15.42 -28.67 12.64
C THR A 34 -16.69 -28.19 11.99
N GLU A 35 -17.82 -28.75 12.39
CA GLU A 35 -19.14 -28.20 12.08
C GLU A 35 -19.06 -26.69 12.30
N VAL A 36 -19.28 -25.92 11.24
CA VAL A 36 -19.45 -24.48 11.36
C VAL A 36 -20.70 -24.29 12.20
N LYS A 37 -20.54 -24.09 13.52
CA LYS A 37 -21.65 -23.67 14.36
C LYS A 37 -22.22 -22.44 13.69
N LYS A 38 -23.50 -22.51 13.32
CA LYS A 38 -24.24 -21.40 12.72
C LYS A 38 -24.37 -20.30 13.78
N ASN A 39 -23.26 -19.58 13.97
CA ASN A 39 -23.25 -18.36 14.76
C ASN A 39 -24.05 -17.33 13.98
N ASP A 40 -24.76 -16.46 14.66
CA ASP A 40 -25.51 -15.38 14.05
C ASP A 40 -24.55 -14.43 13.33
N ILE A 41 -24.35 -14.65 12.02
CA ILE A 41 -23.56 -13.75 11.19
C ILE A 41 -24.24 -12.39 11.21
N LYS A 42 -23.53 -11.38 11.64
CA LYS A 42 -23.99 -9.99 11.72
C LYS A 42 -23.36 -9.18 10.59
N LEU A 43 -24.21 -8.47 9.86
CA LEU A 43 -23.80 -7.49 8.87
C LEU A 43 -24.09 -6.10 9.43
N ASN A 44 -23.06 -5.30 9.61
CA ASN A 44 -23.17 -3.92 10.06
C ASN A 44 -22.86 -2.98 8.91
N PHE A 45 -23.86 -2.25 8.42
CA PHE A 45 -23.73 -1.27 7.37
C PHE A 45 -23.39 0.09 7.98
N SER A 46 -22.42 0.78 7.42
CA SER A 46 -21.98 2.11 7.82
C SER A 46 -21.46 2.88 6.62
N GLY A 47 -21.19 4.16 6.82
CA GLY A 47 -20.66 5.01 5.76
C GLY A 47 -20.96 6.47 6.03
N TYR A 48 -20.78 7.29 5.02
CA TYR A 48 -21.12 8.71 5.06
C TYR A 48 -21.35 9.24 3.65
N LEU A 49 -22.15 10.29 3.59
CA LEU A 49 -22.27 11.14 2.41
C LEU A 49 -21.40 12.37 2.66
N LYS A 50 -20.49 12.66 1.75
CA LYS A 50 -19.59 13.81 1.84
C LYS A 50 -19.74 14.69 0.62
N ASN A 51 -19.95 15.98 0.87
CA ASN A 51 -19.97 17.01 -0.15
C ASN A 51 -18.83 17.97 0.15
N ASP A 52 -17.96 18.20 -0.80
CA ASP A 52 -16.86 19.14 -0.74
C ASP A 52 -17.15 20.33 -1.65
N TYR A 53 -16.92 21.53 -1.13
CA TYR A 53 -17.09 22.80 -1.84
C TYR A 53 -15.76 23.52 -1.79
N PHE A 54 -15.19 23.80 -2.97
CA PHE A 54 -13.92 24.49 -3.11
C PHE A 54 -14.14 25.81 -3.86
N TRP A 55 -13.43 26.83 -3.45
CA TRP A 55 -13.28 28.06 -4.18
C TRP A 55 -11.83 28.52 -4.05
N ASP A 56 -11.17 28.64 -5.19
CA ASP A 56 -9.77 29.01 -5.29
C ASP A 56 -9.66 30.35 -6.01
N THR A 57 -8.78 31.24 -5.53
CA THR A 57 -8.56 32.57 -6.12
C THR A 57 -7.81 32.53 -7.43
N ARG A 58 -7.19 31.39 -7.76
CA ARG A 58 -6.49 31.13 -9.01
C ARG A 58 -6.59 29.67 -9.42
N GLN A 59 -6.21 29.35 -10.64
CA GLN A 59 -6.15 27.99 -11.12
C GLN A 59 -5.19 27.14 -10.28
N THR A 60 -5.50 25.84 -10.16
CA THR A 60 -4.71 24.87 -9.37
C THR A 60 -4.24 23.72 -10.23
N VAL A 61 -3.05 23.20 -9.96
CA VAL A 61 -2.63 21.90 -10.47
C VAL A 61 -3.31 20.84 -9.61
N SER A 62 -4.16 20.06 -10.23
CA SER A 62 -5.03 19.13 -9.52
C SER A 62 -5.22 17.83 -10.30
N ALA A 63 -5.81 16.83 -9.64
CA ALA A 63 -6.29 15.59 -10.24
C ALA A 63 -7.66 15.22 -9.65
N ARG A 64 -8.36 14.31 -10.31
CA ARG A 64 -9.67 13.84 -9.87
C ARG A 64 -10.69 14.97 -9.71
N GLU A 65 -10.85 15.75 -10.78
CA GLU A 65 -11.78 16.92 -10.82
C GLU A 65 -11.52 17.92 -9.68
N GLY A 66 -10.25 18.20 -9.39
CA GLY A 66 -9.86 19.15 -8.36
C GLY A 66 -9.94 18.62 -6.93
N HIS A 67 -10.37 17.39 -6.69
CA HIS A 67 -10.41 16.83 -5.35
C HIS A 67 -8.99 16.58 -4.78
N PHE A 68 -8.03 16.29 -5.64
CA PHE A 68 -6.60 16.26 -5.34
C PHE A 68 -5.99 17.62 -5.70
N LEU A 69 -6.03 18.57 -4.77
CA LEU A 69 -5.35 19.85 -4.89
C LEU A 69 -3.87 19.65 -4.55
N LEU A 70 -2.99 19.87 -5.51
CA LEU A 70 -1.55 19.66 -5.33
C LEU A 70 -0.86 20.98 -4.97
N PHE A 71 -0.99 22.00 -5.82
CA PHE A 71 -0.42 23.34 -5.61
C PHE A 71 -1.09 24.36 -6.54
N PRO A 72 -1.01 25.67 -6.22
CA PRO A 72 -1.47 26.72 -7.13
C PRO A 72 -0.74 26.65 -8.47
N ALA A 73 -1.43 26.81 -9.58
CA ALA A 73 -0.80 26.88 -10.89
C ALA A 73 0.21 28.05 -10.95
N PRO A 74 1.39 27.87 -11.53
CA PRO A 74 2.40 28.92 -11.64
C PRO A 74 1.87 30.10 -12.47
N VAL A 75 2.55 31.24 -12.39
CA VAL A 75 2.29 32.40 -13.25
C VAL A 75 2.53 31.99 -14.70
N ASP A 76 1.57 32.26 -15.57
CA ASP A 76 1.62 32.03 -17.01
C ASP A 76 1.09 33.27 -17.73
N ASN A 77 2.01 34.10 -18.23
CA ASN A 77 1.66 35.37 -18.82
C ASN A 77 1.26 35.21 -20.29
N ASP A 78 0.16 35.84 -20.67
CA ASP A 78 -0.22 36.04 -22.06
C ASP A 78 0.73 37.06 -22.77
N PRO A 79 0.59 37.29 -24.08
CA PRO A 79 1.41 38.27 -24.81
C PRO A 79 1.30 39.72 -24.28
N ASP A 80 0.20 40.06 -23.57
CA ASP A 80 0.00 41.36 -22.93
C ASP A 80 0.56 41.41 -21.48
N GLY A 81 1.18 40.33 -20.99
CA GLY A 81 1.74 40.22 -19.66
C GLY A 81 0.72 39.92 -18.55
N LYS A 82 -0.50 39.49 -18.87
CA LYS A 82 -1.51 39.13 -17.88
C LYS A 82 -1.40 37.65 -17.53
N ASP A 83 -1.46 37.35 -16.24
CA ASP A 83 -1.40 35.97 -15.75
C ASP A 83 -2.72 35.24 -16.04
N ILE A 84 -2.69 34.28 -16.98
CA ILE A 84 -3.82 33.42 -17.37
C ILE A 84 -4.34 32.62 -16.17
N ASN A 85 -3.45 32.18 -15.29
CA ASN A 85 -3.78 31.37 -14.12
C ASN A 85 -4.33 32.19 -12.95
N ALA A 86 -4.35 33.53 -13.01
CA ALA A 86 -5.01 34.40 -12.04
C ALA A 86 -6.54 34.43 -12.23
N THR A 87 -7.12 33.32 -12.61
CA THR A 87 -8.55 33.13 -12.85
C THR A 87 -9.13 32.27 -11.72
N PRO A 88 -10.20 32.75 -11.02
CA PRO A 88 -10.83 31.96 -9.97
C PRO A 88 -11.42 30.65 -10.48
N ASN A 89 -11.49 29.67 -9.60
CA ASN A 89 -12.07 28.36 -9.86
C ASN A 89 -12.97 27.91 -8.69
N PHE A 90 -14.04 27.18 -8.99
CA PHE A 90 -14.85 26.55 -7.96
C PHE A 90 -15.19 25.10 -8.34
N ASN A 91 -15.45 24.27 -7.33
CA ASN A 91 -15.86 22.89 -7.56
C ASN A 91 -16.77 22.38 -6.45
N PHE A 92 -17.74 21.54 -6.81
CA PHE A 92 -18.63 20.83 -5.90
C PHE A 92 -18.54 19.34 -6.17
N LEU A 93 -18.11 18.56 -5.19
CA LEU A 93 -17.83 17.14 -5.35
C LEU A 93 -18.47 16.32 -4.22
N SER A 94 -19.12 15.21 -4.58
CA SER A 94 -19.68 14.22 -3.64
C SER A 94 -19.01 12.86 -3.72
N ILE A 95 -17.93 12.75 -4.49
CA ILE A 95 -17.28 11.49 -4.88
C ILE A 95 -16.62 10.73 -3.73
N GLN A 96 -16.34 11.39 -2.61
CA GLN A 96 -15.75 10.73 -1.44
C GLN A 96 -16.81 10.08 -0.53
N SER A 97 -18.09 10.12 -0.90
CA SER A 97 -19.14 9.39 -0.21
C SER A 97 -18.81 7.88 -0.19
N ARG A 98 -19.04 7.24 0.96
CA ARG A 98 -18.51 5.92 1.25
C ARG A 98 -19.57 4.99 1.81
N VAL A 99 -19.48 3.71 1.42
CA VAL A 99 -20.26 2.62 1.98
C VAL A 99 -19.30 1.56 2.54
N ARG A 100 -19.66 0.99 3.68
CA ARG A 100 -18.91 -0.06 4.35
C ARG A 100 -19.84 -1.12 4.92
N VAL A 101 -19.41 -2.38 4.82
CA VAL A 101 -20.04 -3.52 5.47
C VAL A 101 -19.00 -4.21 6.35
N ASP A 102 -19.26 -4.29 7.65
CA ASP A 102 -18.47 -5.09 8.59
C ASP A 102 -19.23 -6.39 8.86
N ILE A 103 -18.58 -7.53 8.67
CA ILE A 103 -19.12 -8.89 8.82
C ILE A 103 -18.49 -9.47 10.07
N THR A 104 -19.30 -9.98 11.01
CA THR A 104 -18.83 -10.59 12.27
C THR A 104 -19.71 -11.78 12.66
N GLY A 105 -19.32 -12.49 13.72
CA GLY A 105 -20.12 -13.57 14.30
C GLY A 105 -19.82 -14.96 13.76
N ALA A 106 -19.02 -15.10 12.70
CA ALA A 106 -18.56 -16.40 12.22
C ALA A 106 -17.37 -16.93 13.05
N ARG A 107 -17.25 -18.23 13.18
CA ARG A 107 -16.08 -18.89 13.77
C ARG A 107 -15.65 -20.08 12.91
N ALA A 108 -14.36 -20.21 12.68
CA ALA A 108 -13.76 -21.36 12.01
C ALA A 108 -12.32 -21.56 12.50
N LEU A 109 -11.81 -22.79 12.50
CA LEU A 109 -10.45 -23.11 12.92
C LEU A 109 -10.06 -22.52 14.29
N ASN A 110 -11.00 -22.51 15.24
CA ASN A 110 -10.88 -21.91 16.56
C ASN A 110 -10.59 -20.39 16.57
N ALA A 111 -10.79 -19.70 15.44
CA ALA A 111 -10.66 -18.26 15.31
C ALA A 111 -12.03 -17.59 15.24
N ASP A 112 -12.11 -16.37 15.76
CA ASP A 112 -13.20 -15.46 15.44
C ASP A 112 -12.95 -14.87 14.05
N ILE A 113 -13.93 -15.05 13.15
CA ILE A 113 -13.84 -14.58 11.78
C ILE A 113 -14.58 -13.26 11.64
N SER A 114 -13.93 -12.31 11.01
CA SER A 114 -14.55 -11.05 10.60
C SER A 114 -14.17 -10.71 9.17
N GLY A 115 -14.99 -9.89 8.53
CA GLY A 115 -14.73 -9.37 7.19
C GLY A 115 -15.04 -7.90 7.11
N LYS A 116 -14.44 -7.23 6.14
CA LYS A 116 -14.74 -5.84 5.81
C LYS A 116 -14.79 -5.67 4.30
N LEU A 117 -15.84 -4.99 3.85
CA LEU A 117 -15.96 -4.47 2.49
C LEU A 117 -16.19 -2.97 2.58
N GLU A 118 -15.35 -2.17 1.90
CA GLU A 118 -15.47 -0.71 1.85
C GLU A 118 -15.29 -0.22 0.42
N ALA A 119 -16.18 0.67 -0.02
CA ALA A 119 -16.13 1.28 -1.33
C ALA A 119 -16.47 2.77 -1.25
N ASP A 120 -15.97 3.55 -2.19
CA ASP A 120 -16.35 4.95 -2.43
C ASP A 120 -16.52 5.21 -3.93
N PHE A 121 -17.04 6.40 -4.29
CA PHE A 121 -17.25 6.79 -5.69
C PHE A 121 -16.07 7.61 -6.25
N PHE A 122 -14.91 7.52 -5.61
CA PHE A 122 -13.71 8.23 -6.00
C PHE A 122 -12.91 7.43 -7.03
N GLY A 123 -13.33 7.50 -8.30
CA GLY A 123 -12.69 6.79 -9.42
C GLY A 123 -11.19 7.11 -9.55
N GLN A 124 -10.46 6.29 -10.30
CA GLN A 124 -9.00 6.40 -10.39
C GLN A 124 -8.50 7.47 -11.38
N LEU A 125 -9.32 7.84 -12.35
CA LEU A 125 -9.00 8.78 -13.42
C LEU A 125 -10.11 9.82 -13.56
N ASN A 126 -9.81 11.02 -14.10
CA ASN A 126 -10.81 12.05 -14.34
C ASN A 126 -12.00 11.57 -15.18
N PRO A 127 -11.82 10.79 -16.28
CA PRO A 127 -12.95 10.26 -17.03
C PRO A 127 -13.86 9.31 -16.25
N ASN A 128 -13.37 8.74 -15.15
CA ASN A 128 -14.05 7.73 -14.35
C ASN A 128 -14.29 8.19 -12.91
N ILE A 129 -14.44 9.48 -12.70
CA ILE A 129 -14.46 10.09 -11.36
C ILE A 129 -15.60 9.59 -10.47
N ASN A 130 -16.74 9.20 -11.03
CA ASN A 130 -17.91 8.75 -10.28
C ASN A 130 -18.04 7.23 -10.19
N LEU A 131 -17.03 6.46 -10.66
CA LEU A 131 -17.09 5.01 -10.58
C LEU A 131 -16.92 4.51 -9.14
N LEU A 132 -17.72 3.53 -8.78
CA LEU A 132 -17.58 2.81 -7.51
C LEU A 132 -16.22 2.13 -7.48
N ARG A 133 -15.41 2.42 -6.46
CA ARG A 133 -14.07 1.91 -6.27
C ARG A 133 -13.98 1.04 -5.03
N LEU A 134 -13.43 -0.17 -5.17
CA LEU A 134 -13.10 -1.01 -4.04
C LEU A 134 -11.94 -0.38 -3.26
N ARG A 135 -12.15 -0.16 -1.95
CA ARG A 135 -11.14 0.35 -1.03
C ARG A 135 -10.53 -0.76 -0.20
N LEU A 136 -11.34 -1.37 0.65
CA LEU A 136 -10.96 -2.47 1.52
C LEU A 136 -11.85 -3.67 1.23
N ALA A 137 -11.25 -4.86 1.16
CA ALA A 137 -11.95 -6.12 1.02
C ALA A 137 -11.08 -7.22 1.62
N TYR A 138 -11.32 -7.57 2.89
CA TYR A 138 -10.50 -8.57 3.55
C TYR A 138 -11.30 -9.43 4.54
N ILE A 139 -10.75 -10.60 4.81
CA ILE A 139 -11.17 -11.50 5.90
C ILE A 139 -10.06 -11.47 6.96
N ASN A 140 -10.46 -11.45 8.20
CA ASN A 140 -9.59 -11.49 9.37
C ASN A 140 -9.95 -12.68 10.25
N MET A 141 -8.98 -13.51 10.59
CA MET A 141 -9.07 -14.61 11.54
C MET A 141 -8.31 -14.22 12.80
N ASN A 142 -8.97 -14.27 13.96
CA ASN A 142 -8.42 -13.81 15.22
C ASN A 142 -8.43 -14.92 16.27
N TRP A 143 -7.26 -15.31 16.74
CA TRP A 143 -7.01 -16.27 17.84
C TRP A 143 -6.63 -15.56 19.14
N GLY A 144 -7.00 -14.27 19.30
CA GLY A 144 -6.67 -13.44 20.44
C GLY A 144 -5.32 -12.75 20.29
N LYS A 145 -4.22 -13.45 20.49
CA LYS A 145 -2.86 -12.89 20.33
C LYS A 145 -2.37 -12.91 18.88
N THR A 146 -2.84 -13.83 18.07
CA THR A 146 -2.47 -13.99 16.67
C THR A 146 -3.63 -13.60 15.77
N GLU A 147 -3.38 -12.81 14.74
CA GLU A 147 -4.33 -12.45 13.71
C GLU A 147 -3.73 -12.80 12.34
N LEU A 148 -4.54 -13.41 11.48
CA LEU A 148 -4.27 -13.60 10.07
C LEU A 148 -5.30 -12.82 9.27
N ARG A 149 -4.85 -11.91 8.41
CA ARG A 149 -5.70 -11.15 7.49
C ARG A 149 -5.27 -11.40 6.06
N PHE A 150 -6.23 -11.58 5.17
CA PHE A 150 -5.98 -11.71 3.74
C PHE A 150 -7.06 -11.00 2.93
N GLY A 151 -6.61 -10.33 1.87
CA GLY A 151 -7.43 -9.47 1.03
C GLY A 151 -6.83 -8.09 0.86
N GLN A 152 -7.61 -7.16 0.30
CA GLN A 152 -7.16 -5.79 0.05
C GLN A 152 -7.29 -4.94 1.32
N ASP A 153 -6.15 -4.46 1.80
CA ASP A 153 -6.04 -3.57 2.98
C ASP A 153 -5.06 -2.43 2.69
N TRP A 154 -4.93 -1.50 3.61
CA TRP A 154 -3.92 -0.43 3.55
C TRP A 154 -2.53 -1.02 3.35
N ILE A 155 -1.72 -0.38 2.49
CA ILE A 155 -0.31 -0.77 2.31
C ILE A 155 0.44 -0.70 3.65
N PRO A 156 1.47 -1.54 3.84
CA PRO A 156 2.23 -1.57 5.10
C PRO A 156 2.83 -0.22 5.50
N MET A 157 3.28 0.56 4.52
CA MET A 157 3.91 1.87 4.75
C MET A 157 2.90 3.00 5.07
N PHE A 158 1.60 2.76 4.97
CA PHE A 158 0.57 3.71 5.40
C PHE A 158 0.15 3.41 6.83
N ILE A 159 0.73 4.15 7.78
CA ILE A 159 0.46 3.94 9.22
C ILE A 159 -0.82 4.67 9.61
N THR A 160 -1.91 3.92 9.74
CA THR A 160 -3.24 4.47 10.03
C THR A 160 -3.33 5.22 11.38
N ASP A 161 -2.46 4.94 12.33
CA ASP A 161 -2.37 5.65 13.60
C ASP A 161 -1.63 7.01 13.48
N CYS A 162 -0.81 7.20 12.44
CA CYS A 162 0.11 8.33 12.32
C CYS A 162 -0.15 9.28 11.15
N PHE A 163 -0.90 8.87 10.12
CA PHE A 163 -1.12 9.73 8.95
C PHE A 163 -1.74 11.10 9.31
N PRO A 164 -1.43 12.17 8.54
CA PRO A 164 -1.95 13.51 8.81
C PRO A 164 -3.47 13.58 8.63
N GLY A 165 -4.14 14.33 9.49
CA GLY A 165 -5.55 14.70 9.32
C GLY A 165 -5.63 15.95 8.46
N THR A 166 -6.19 15.84 7.27
CA THR A 166 -6.37 16.96 6.33
C THR A 166 -7.83 17.18 6.02
N VAL A 167 -8.22 18.41 5.72
CA VAL A 167 -9.58 18.74 5.28
C VAL A 167 -9.80 18.18 3.87
N SER A 168 -8.80 18.32 2.99
CA SER A 168 -8.83 17.75 1.64
C SER A 168 -8.57 16.25 1.65
N PHE A 169 -8.82 15.59 0.53
CA PHE A 169 -8.49 14.17 0.36
C PHE A 169 -6.98 13.89 0.36
N ASN A 170 -6.17 14.87 -0.01
CA ASN A 170 -4.72 14.70 -0.08
C ASN A 170 -4.13 14.54 1.32
N THR A 171 -3.68 13.33 1.65
CA THR A 171 -3.08 12.96 2.93
C THR A 171 -1.59 13.28 3.03
N GLY A 172 -1.04 14.05 2.08
CA GLY A 172 0.38 14.45 2.07
C GLY A 172 1.20 13.83 0.93
N ALA A 173 0.56 13.39 -0.18
CA ALA A 173 1.31 12.98 -1.36
C ALA A 173 2.13 14.15 -1.94
N PRO A 174 3.37 13.93 -2.40
CA PRO A 174 4.06 12.65 -2.60
C PRO A 174 4.97 12.22 -1.43
N ILE A 175 4.83 12.83 -0.25
CA ILE A 175 5.68 12.56 0.91
C ILE A 175 5.12 11.41 1.76
N GLN A 176 3.80 11.40 1.99
CA GLN A 176 3.11 10.36 2.74
C GLN A 176 2.83 9.15 1.85
N PRO A 177 3.36 7.95 2.14
CA PRO A 177 2.96 6.73 1.43
C PRO A 177 1.46 6.52 1.51
N PHE A 178 0.87 6.08 0.42
CA PHE A 178 -0.56 5.89 0.34
C PHE A 178 -0.91 4.80 -0.68
N GLY A 179 -1.90 4.00 -0.36
CA GLY A 179 -2.45 2.97 -1.25
C GLY A 179 -3.08 1.81 -0.49
N ARG A 180 -3.69 0.91 -1.23
CA ARG A 180 -4.30 -0.32 -0.73
C ARG A 180 -4.00 -1.43 -1.70
N ASN A 181 -3.47 -2.52 -1.17
CA ASN A 181 -3.03 -3.65 -1.97
C ASN A 181 -3.59 -4.97 -1.42
N PRO A 182 -3.87 -5.95 -2.27
CA PRO A 182 -4.07 -7.33 -1.85
C PRO A 182 -2.84 -7.82 -1.11
N GLN A 183 -3.06 -8.41 0.07
CA GLN A 183 -1.98 -8.83 0.96
C GLN A 183 -2.40 -9.97 1.87
N ILE A 184 -1.41 -10.69 2.39
CA ILE A 184 -1.52 -11.62 3.51
C ILE A 184 -0.75 -10.98 4.66
N LYS A 185 -1.41 -10.76 5.79
CA LYS A 185 -0.85 -10.09 6.96
C LYS A 185 -1.02 -10.96 8.19
N VAL A 186 0.08 -11.28 8.84
CA VAL A 186 0.11 -11.95 10.15
C VAL A 186 0.51 -10.93 11.20
N THR A 187 -0.27 -10.83 12.27
CA THR A 187 0.03 -9.99 13.42
C THR A 187 0.12 -10.85 14.66
N GLN A 188 1.26 -10.77 15.36
CA GLN A 188 1.47 -11.40 16.66
C GLN A 188 1.54 -10.33 17.74
N LYS A 189 0.66 -10.41 18.75
CA LYS A 189 0.61 -9.47 19.90
C LYS A 189 1.32 -10.08 21.12
N PHE A 190 2.14 -9.28 21.79
CA PHE A 190 2.80 -9.61 23.03
C PHE A 190 2.86 -8.37 23.95
N GLY A 191 1.93 -8.32 24.90
CA GLY A 191 1.73 -7.16 25.75
C GLY A 191 1.37 -5.92 24.94
N LYS A 192 2.19 -4.87 25.04
CA LYS A 192 2.01 -3.60 24.33
C LYS A 192 2.63 -3.59 22.94
N PHE A 193 3.31 -4.66 22.54
CA PHE A 193 3.97 -4.80 21.25
C PHE A 193 3.15 -5.62 20.26
N LYS A 194 3.34 -5.33 18.96
CA LYS A 194 2.84 -6.12 17.83
C LYS A 194 3.96 -6.33 16.83
N LEU A 195 4.24 -7.58 16.49
CA LEU A 195 5.07 -7.94 15.34
C LEU A 195 4.13 -8.23 14.16
N ILE A 196 4.41 -7.65 13.00
CA ILE A 196 3.54 -7.72 11.83
C ILE A 196 4.38 -8.14 10.64
N GLY A 197 4.07 -9.29 10.04
CA GLY A 197 4.65 -9.78 8.79
C GLY A 197 3.62 -9.68 7.67
N ILE A 198 4.02 -9.15 6.50
CA ILE A 198 3.10 -8.92 5.38
C ILE A 198 3.75 -9.37 4.08
N LEU A 199 2.95 -10.05 3.24
CA LEU A 199 3.23 -10.30 1.83
C LEU A 199 2.19 -9.52 1.02
N SER A 200 2.62 -8.63 0.14
CA SER A 200 1.71 -7.78 -0.64
C SER A 200 2.01 -7.79 -2.13
N SER A 201 0.96 -7.55 -2.92
CA SER A 201 1.04 -7.26 -4.34
C SER A 201 0.93 -5.74 -4.59
N GLN A 202 0.99 -5.30 -5.84
CA GLN A 202 0.74 -3.92 -6.25
C GLN A 202 -0.61 -3.84 -6.98
N ARG A 203 -1.51 -2.93 -6.56
CA ARG A 203 -2.83 -2.77 -7.18
C ARG A 203 -3.31 -1.32 -7.27
N ASP A 204 -3.37 -0.57 -6.17
CA ASP A 204 -3.89 0.81 -6.14
C ASP A 204 -2.91 1.76 -6.84
N TYR A 205 -1.65 1.66 -6.47
CA TYR A 205 -0.51 2.24 -7.17
C TYR A 205 0.50 1.14 -7.49
N ALA A 206 1.35 1.37 -8.47
CA ALA A 206 2.29 0.36 -8.95
C ALA A 206 3.60 1.00 -9.41
N SER A 207 4.65 0.19 -9.45
CA SER A 207 5.94 0.57 -10.01
C SER A 207 5.78 1.09 -11.44
N ARG A 208 6.59 2.09 -11.80
CA ARG A 208 6.55 2.75 -13.11
C ARG A 208 7.78 2.36 -13.93
N GLY A 209 7.57 2.10 -15.20
CA GLY A 209 8.58 1.82 -16.20
C GLY A 209 8.03 2.13 -17.59
N ASP A 210 8.59 1.56 -18.64
CA ASP A 210 8.25 1.84 -20.04
C ASP A 210 6.77 1.59 -20.38
N ALA A 211 6.15 0.58 -19.77
CA ALA A 211 4.70 0.32 -19.91
C ALA A 211 3.85 1.16 -18.93
N GLY A 212 4.38 2.25 -18.38
CA GLY A 212 3.71 3.09 -17.41
C GLY A 212 3.65 2.46 -16.01
N ALA A 213 2.64 2.84 -15.22
CA ALA A 213 2.42 2.30 -13.89
C ALA A 213 1.64 0.98 -13.97
N THR A 214 2.28 -0.13 -13.60
CA THR A 214 1.65 -1.45 -13.66
C THR A 214 2.20 -2.42 -12.60
N GLY A 215 1.30 -3.18 -11.96
CA GLY A 215 1.66 -4.29 -11.08
C GLY A 215 2.30 -5.49 -11.80
N THR A 216 2.39 -5.45 -13.14
CA THR A 216 3.01 -6.50 -13.94
C THR A 216 4.50 -6.65 -13.61
N TYR A 217 5.20 -5.56 -13.33
CA TYR A 217 6.61 -5.60 -12.99
C TYR A 217 6.90 -6.42 -11.72
N LEU A 218 6.07 -6.27 -10.69
CA LEU A 218 6.17 -7.11 -9.49
C LEU A 218 5.80 -8.56 -9.80
N ARG A 219 4.71 -8.81 -10.53
CA ARG A 219 4.30 -10.18 -10.90
C ARG A 219 5.36 -10.90 -11.72
N ASN A 220 6.04 -10.22 -12.62
CA ASN A 220 7.11 -10.79 -13.45
C ASN A 220 8.34 -11.22 -12.63
N SER A 221 8.54 -10.67 -11.42
CA SER A 221 9.62 -11.11 -10.53
C SER A 221 9.34 -12.48 -9.90
N GLY A 222 8.07 -12.91 -9.88
CA GLY A 222 7.65 -14.17 -9.26
C GLY A 222 7.59 -14.15 -7.73
N ALA A 223 7.79 -12.99 -7.08
CA ALA A 223 7.77 -12.84 -5.63
C ALA A 223 6.92 -11.64 -5.20
N PRO A 224 6.13 -11.75 -4.11
CA PRO A 224 5.47 -10.61 -3.51
C PRO A 224 6.48 -9.68 -2.83
N GLU A 225 6.05 -8.45 -2.54
CA GLU A 225 6.77 -7.60 -1.59
C GLU A 225 6.62 -8.16 -0.18
N PHE A 226 7.71 -8.21 0.56
CA PHE A 226 7.75 -8.62 1.96
C PHE A 226 7.94 -7.41 2.86
N THR A 227 7.15 -7.34 3.95
CA THR A 227 7.29 -6.30 4.97
C THR A 227 7.29 -6.91 6.37
N LEU A 228 8.14 -6.36 7.24
CA LEU A 228 8.17 -6.67 8.66
C LEU A 228 8.09 -5.37 9.46
N GLN A 229 7.21 -5.33 10.48
CA GLN A 229 7.04 -4.15 11.33
C GLN A 229 6.95 -4.55 12.80
N LEU A 230 7.47 -3.68 13.68
CA LEU A 230 7.31 -3.77 15.13
C LEU A 230 6.65 -2.47 15.62
N HIS A 231 5.48 -2.61 16.24
CA HIS A 231 4.72 -1.50 16.80
C HIS A 231 4.63 -1.63 18.32
N TYR A 232 4.64 -0.50 19.01
CA TYR A 232 4.35 -0.36 20.43
C TYR A 232 3.16 0.57 20.62
N LYS A 233 2.21 0.19 21.49
CA LYS A 233 1.05 1.02 21.83
C LYS A 233 0.79 0.99 23.32
N SER A 234 0.70 2.17 23.93
CA SER A 234 0.33 2.35 25.32
C SER A 234 -0.78 3.39 25.45
N VAL A 235 -1.82 3.03 26.17
CA VAL A 235 -2.98 3.90 26.45
C VAL A 235 -3.12 4.01 27.97
N ASN A 236 -3.12 5.23 28.47
CA ASN A 236 -3.49 5.53 29.85
C ASN A 236 -4.84 6.27 29.83
N LYS A 237 -5.90 5.55 30.20
CA LYS A 237 -7.26 6.08 30.15
C LYS A 237 -7.49 7.16 31.22
N ASP A 238 -6.87 7.01 32.37
CA ASP A 238 -7.03 7.94 33.50
C ASP A 238 -6.37 9.30 33.20
N ALA A 239 -5.21 9.28 32.58
CA ALA A 239 -4.52 10.48 32.10
C ALA A 239 -4.99 11.00 30.75
N GLY A 240 -5.87 10.28 30.05
CA GLY A 240 -6.31 10.61 28.69
C GLY A 240 -5.18 10.63 27.66
N THR A 241 -4.15 9.78 27.83
CA THR A 241 -2.97 9.78 26.95
C THR A 241 -2.88 8.51 26.13
N GLU A 242 -2.44 8.64 24.88
CA GLU A 242 -2.09 7.55 23.97
C GLU A 242 -0.70 7.78 23.39
N PHE A 243 0.15 6.77 23.46
CA PHE A 243 1.46 6.74 22.82
C PHE A 243 1.54 5.54 21.89
N VAL A 244 1.84 5.81 20.63
CA VAL A 244 2.04 4.80 19.59
C VAL A 244 3.37 5.08 18.89
N THR A 245 4.19 4.08 18.72
CA THR A 245 5.42 4.19 17.95
C THR A 245 5.74 2.87 17.25
N GLY A 246 6.59 2.91 16.25
CA GLY A 246 7.01 1.70 15.56
C GLY A 246 8.02 1.97 14.48
N ILE A 247 8.57 0.87 14.02
CA ILE A 247 9.48 0.80 12.89
C ILE A 247 9.03 -0.30 11.94
N GLY A 248 9.38 -0.17 10.67
CA GLY A 248 9.12 -1.21 9.68
C GLY A 248 10.13 -1.15 8.54
N ALA A 249 10.31 -2.28 7.89
CA ALA A 249 11.10 -2.39 6.68
C ALA A 249 10.40 -3.29 5.67
N SER A 250 10.52 -2.96 4.40
CA SER A 250 10.04 -3.82 3.30
C SER A 250 11.10 -4.01 2.24
N TYR A 251 10.96 -5.10 1.49
CA TYR A 251 11.79 -5.43 0.35
C TYR A 251 10.95 -6.00 -0.77
N LYS A 252 11.21 -5.51 -1.98
CA LYS A 252 10.62 -6.04 -3.21
C LYS A 252 11.68 -6.20 -4.28
N THR A 253 11.38 -7.07 -5.23
CA THR A 253 12.10 -7.17 -6.51
C THR A 253 11.08 -7.06 -7.63
N ILE A 254 11.35 -6.24 -8.62
CA ILE A 254 10.53 -6.14 -9.83
C ILE A 254 11.35 -6.54 -11.05
N LYS A 255 10.67 -7.06 -12.07
CA LYS A 255 11.23 -7.35 -13.39
C LYS A 255 10.55 -6.43 -14.40
N PRO A 256 11.21 -5.33 -14.84
CA PRO A 256 10.60 -4.34 -15.72
C PRO A 256 10.17 -4.89 -17.07
N GLN A 257 10.94 -5.82 -17.63
CA GLN A 257 10.62 -6.46 -18.91
C GLN A 257 10.96 -7.96 -18.88
N ILE A 258 10.21 -8.77 -19.61
CA ILE A 258 10.45 -10.22 -19.81
C ILE A 258 11.07 -10.50 -21.16
N GLU A 259 11.00 -9.53 -22.08
CA GLU A 259 11.52 -9.57 -23.44
C GLU A 259 12.13 -8.22 -23.78
N THR A 260 13.27 -8.22 -24.46
CA THR A 260 13.91 -7.00 -24.96
C THR A 260 13.19 -6.49 -26.20
N GLY A 261 13.40 -5.22 -26.58
CA GLY A 261 12.84 -4.65 -27.79
C GLY A 261 13.28 -5.35 -29.10
N THR A 262 14.28 -6.22 -29.03
CA THR A 262 14.81 -7.02 -30.14
C THR A 262 14.42 -8.51 -30.07
N GLY A 263 13.46 -8.87 -29.16
CA GLY A 263 12.88 -10.21 -29.11
C GLY A 263 13.67 -11.24 -28.29
N TYR A 264 14.63 -10.82 -27.46
CA TYR A 264 15.36 -11.73 -26.59
C TYR A 264 14.72 -11.76 -25.20
N LYS A 265 14.77 -12.93 -24.55
CA LYS A 265 14.32 -13.07 -23.16
C LYS A 265 15.17 -12.18 -22.24
N ALA A 266 14.52 -11.27 -21.49
CA ALA A 266 15.15 -10.41 -20.52
C ALA A 266 15.04 -11.01 -19.11
N ASP A 267 16.14 -10.96 -18.34
CA ASP A 267 16.18 -11.48 -16.98
C ASP A 267 16.59 -10.42 -15.93
N ALA A 268 16.87 -9.19 -16.37
CA ALA A 268 17.24 -8.09 -15.49
C ALA A 268 16.11 -7.73 -14.50
N THR A 269 16.49 -7.53 -13.27
CA THR A 269 15.59 -7.16 -12.17
C THR A 269 16.13 -5.95 -11.43
N VAL A 270 15.27 -5.24 -10.72
CA VAL A 270 15.67 -4.18 -9.79
C VAL A 270 14.99 -4.38 -8.44
N GLY A 271 15.80 -4.33 -7.39
CA GLY A 271 15.33 -4.37 -6.01
C GLY A 271 14.88 -3.01 -5.50
N GLY A 272 14.27 -2.99 -4.33
CA GLY A 272 13.97 -1.78 -3.56
C GLY A 272 13.78 -2.15 -2.10
N MET A 273 14.48 -1.44 -1.22
CA MET A 273 14.33 -1.56 0.24
C MET A 273 13.69 -0.29 0.77
N ASN A 274 12.71 -0.42 1.64
CA ASN A 274 12.01 0.70 2.25
C ASN A 274 12.05 0.57 3.76
N GLY A 275 12.20 1.69 4.46
CA GLY A 275 12.14 1.79 5.91
C GLY A 275 11.16 2.87 6.35
N ILE A 276 10.47 2.65 7.46
CA ILE A 276 9.59 3.61 8.09
C ILE A 276 9.80 3.64 9.59
N ALA A 277 9.78 4.81 10.17
CA ALA A 277 9.71 5.01 11.61
C ALA A 277 8.64 6.04 11.92
N PHE A 278 7.85 5.83 12.97
CA PHE A 278 6.76 6.72 13.31
C PHE A 278 6.52 6.83 14.81
N LEU A 279 5.95 7.95 15.20
CA LEU A 279 5.55 8.24 16.58
C LEU A 279 4.26 9.06 16.57
N LYS A 280 3.31 8.67 17.41
CA LYS A 280 2.14 9.47 17.78
C LYS A 280 2.10 9.62 19.29
N TYR A 281 1.98 10.84 19.76
CA TYR A 281 1.65 11.13 21.15
C TYR A 281 0.40 11.98 21.19
N GLN A 282 -0.57 11.55 21.98
CA GLN A 282 -1.83 12.26 22.18
C GLN A 282 -2.05 12.44 23.68
N ALA A 283 -2.35 13.68 24.09
CA ALA A 283 -2.70 14.03 25.46
C ALA A 283 -3.81 15.09 25.41
N ASN A 284 -4.99 14.76 25.95
CA ASN A 284 -6.15 15.65 25.96
C ASN A 284 -6.45 16.22 24.54
N LYS A 285 -6.25 17.52 24.35
CA LYS A 285 -6.50 18.26 23.10
C LYS A 285 -5.26 18.35 22.17
N PHE A 286 -4.12 17.87 22.64
CA PHE A 286 -2.85 17.97 21.91
C PHE A 286 -2.49 16.64 21.27
N THR A 287 -2.11 16.66 20.01
CA THR A 287 -1.64 15.47 19.27
C THR A 287 -0.43 15.83 18.43
N VAL A 288 0.65 15.10 18.63
CA VAL A 288 1.85 15.14 17.77
C VAL A 288 1.94 13.84 17.01
N LYS A 289 2.26 13.93 15.73
CA LYS A 289 2.55 12.81 14.85
C LYS A 289 3.83 13.12 14.10
N ILE A 290 4.78 12.19 14.13
CA ILE A 290 6.06 12.28 13.41
C ILE A 290 6.22 10.97 12.63
N GLU A 291 6.55 11.08 11.36
CA GLU A 291 6.83 9.95 10.51
C GLU A 291 8.03 10.26 9.62
N GLY A 292 8.93 9.31 9.48
CA GLY A 292 10.08 9.39 8.59
C GLY A 292 10.14 8.13 7.73
N ILE A 293 10.45 8.32 6.44
CA ILE A 293 10.52 7.26 5.45
C ILE A 293 11.85 7.40 4.71
N TYR A 294 12.48 6.28 4.47
CA TYR A 294 13.57 6.13 3.53
C TYR A 294 13.24 4.99 2.58
N GLY A 295 13.45 5.21 1.28
CA GLY A 295 13.08 4.19 0.33
C GLY A 295 13.84 4.21 -0.98
N GLU A 296 13.86 3.04 -1.60
CA GLU A 296 14.38 2.80 -2.94
C GLU A 296 13.23 2.31 -3.82
N ASN A 297 13.07 2.92 -5.01
CA ASN A 297 12.03 2.51 -5.97
C ASN A 297 10.61 2.53 -5.38
N ILE A 298 10.21 3.63 -4.70
CA ILE A 298 8.94 3.74 -3.94
C ILE A 298 7.79 4.45 -4.68
N ALA A 299 7.83 4.52 -6.01
CA ALA A 299 6.74 5.10 -6.81
C ALA A 299 5.40 4.36 -6.64
N ASP A 300 5.43 3.08 -6.31
CA ASP A 300 4.26 2.22 -6.09
C ASP A 300 3.51 2.49 -4.78
N VAL A 301 4.06 3.30 -3.90
CA VAL A 301 3.39 3.78 -2.68
C VAL A 301 3.01 5.27 -2.76
N LEU A 302 2.91 5.81 -3.97
CA LEU A 302 2.61 7.23 -4.24
C LEU A 302 3.66 8.20 -3.65
N SER A 303 4.91 7.76 -3.58
CA SER A 303 6.04 8.57 -3.15
C SER A 303 6.97 8.88 -4.32
N ILE A 304 7.90 9.82 -4.11
CA ILE A 304 8.91 10.16 -5.09
C ILE A 304 9.91 9.01 -5.19
N GLY A 305 10.29 8.63 -6.39
CA GLY A 305 11.24 7.53 -6.64
C GLY A 305 10.84 6.70 -7.83
N GLY A 306 11.59 5.63 -8.06
CA GLY A 306 11.43 4.72 -9.19
C GLY A 306 12.73 4.00 -9.46
N PHE A 307 12.99 3.67 -10.71
CA PHE A 307 14.24 3.06 -11.16
C PHE A 307 14.65 3.65 -12.50
N LEU A 308 15.91 3.48 -12.85
CA LEU A 308 16.47 3.92 -14.13
C LEU A 308 17.26 2.78 -14.78
N VAL A 309 17.49 2.88 -16.06
CA VAL A 309 18.47 2.06 -16.79
C VAL A 309 19.84 2.56 -16.40
N SER A 310 20.64 1.73 -15.74
CA SER A 310 21.99 2.08 -15.27
C SER A 310 23.07 1.76 -16.29
N ASP A 311 22.87 0.70 -17.09
CA ASP A 311 23.80 0.28 -18.12
C ASP A 311 23.09 -0.46 -19.25
N SER A 312 23.74 -0.51 -20.43
CA SER A 312 23.30 -1.31 -21.58
C SER A 312 24.38 -2.35 -21.88
N THR A 313 24.16 -3.55 -21.37
CA THR A 313 25.16 -4.64 -21.42
C THR A 313 25.32 -5.26 -22.81
N ASN A 314 24.31 -5.13 -23.67
CA ASN A 314 24.38 -5.57 -25.07
C ASN A 314 23.38 -4.79 -25.92
N MET A 315 23.83 -3.75 -26.60
CA MET A 315 22.98 -2.88 -27.44
C MET A 315 22.30 -3.64 -28.59
N ILE A 316 22.96 -4.65 -29.19
CA ILE A 316 22.41 -5.40 -30.32
C ILE A 316 21.21 -6.24 -29.88
N LYS A 317 21.29 -6.84 -28.69
CA LYS A 317 20.22 -7.67 -28.11
C LYS A 317 19.28 -6.88 -27.22
N GLY A 318 19.57 -5.60 -26.94
CA GLY A 318 18.74 -4.74 -26.11
C GLY A 318 18.76 -5.11 -24.62
N PHE A 319 19.81 -5.75 -24.10
CA PHE A 319 19.93 -6.04 -22.67
C PHE A 319 20.35 -4.80 -21.89
N VAL A 320 19.69 -4.59 -20.75
CA VAL A 320 19.93 -3.45 -19.86
C VAL A 320 20.03 -3.92 -18.40
N GLU A 321 20.68 -3.11 -17.60
CA GLU A 321 20.69 -3.20 -16.15
C GLU A 321 19.91 -2.05 -15.53
N TYR A 322 19.35 -2.27 -14.36
CA TYR A 322 18.53 -1.28 -13.67
C TYR A 322 19.09 -0.95 -12.29
N SER A 323 18.96 0.31 -11.90
CA SER A 323 19.27 0.78 -10.55
C SER A 323 18.06 1.49 -9.92
N PRO A 324 17.79 1.26 -8.63
CA PRO A 324 16.71 1.96 -7.93
C PRO A 324 17.11 3.42 -7.64
N ILE A 325 16.13 4.32 -7.70
CA ILE A 325 16.28 5.69 -7.21
C ILE A 325 16.02 5.68 -5.71
N LYS A 326 16.94 6.30 -4.94
CA LYS A 326 16.84 6.46 -3.49
C LYS A 326 16.09 7.76 -3.16
N THR A 327 15.27 7.71 -2.13
CA THR A 327 14.46 8.86 -1.67
C THR A 327 14.44 8.92 -0.15
#